data_9506170af728deb6503ba99d4519e5dc
#
_entry.id   9506170af728deb6503ba99d4519e5dc
#
_cell.length_a   1.000
_cell.length_b   1.000
_cell.length_c   1.000
_cell.angle_alpha   90.00
_cell.angle_beta   90.00
_cell.angle_gamma   90.00
#
_symmetry.space_group_name_H-M   'P 1'
#
loop_
_entity.id
_entity.type
_entity.pdbx_description
1 polymer ?
#
loop_
_entity_poly.entity_id
_entity_poly.type
_entity_poly.pdbx_seq_one_letter_code
_entity_poly.pdbx_strand_id
1 'polypeptide(L)'
;WTTDMGIVPMDSVQLQEYTAAPKYICTVLWSEVFAEPKKDAARISDLVMGDLMRVSMSHSGKALKSKGFLGVVLPDGRKGYVRGSDLSDFAPWAKSRCAVADNLISTAKMFIGTPYMWGGYSSKGLDCSGLTKTVFFLNGVMLYRNASQQAKEGIDITLDGFDPGKSEGELRPGDLVFFGKKATLTSKERITH
;
A
#
# COMPACT_ATOMS: atom_id res chain seq x y z
N TRP A 1 -11.79 9.66 -0.43
CA TRP A 1 -11.26 8.70 0.55
C TRP A 1 -12.22 7.54 0.74
N THR A 2 -11.71 6.38 1.11
CA THR A 2 -12.52 5.18 1.40
C THR A 2 -12.27 4.69 2.80
N THR A 3 -13.31 4.15 3.43
CA THR A 3 -13.27 3.45 4.71
C THR A 3 -14.06 2.14 4.59
N ASP A 4 -14.12 1.36 5.64
CA ASP A 4 -15.02 0.20 5.77
C ASP A 4 -16.50 0.61 5.66
N MET A 5 -16.83 1.89 5.91
CA MET A 5 -18.18 2.47 5.77
C MET A 5 -18.49 3.01 4.38
N GLY A 6 -17.53 2.97 3.45
CA GLY A 6 -17.70 3.41 2.07
C GLY A 6 -16.86 4.62 1.67
N ILE A 7 -17.34 5.39 0.70
CA ILE A 7 -16.65 6.58 0.17
C ILE A 7 -16.97 7.79 1.06
N VAL A 8 -15.92 8.45 1.56
CA VAL A 8 -16.03 9.69 2.31
C VAL A 8 -15.69 10.86 1.38
N PRO A 9 -16.68 11.68 0.98
CA PRO A 9 -16.40 12.88 0.21
C PRO A 9 -15.66 13.91 1.09
N MET A 10 -14.71 14.61 0.49
CA MET A 10 -14.01 15.73 1.12
C MET A 10 -14.04 16.93 0.19
N ASP A 11 -14.36 18.11 0.72
CA ASP A 11 -14.15 19.37 0.01
C ASP A 11 -12.64 19.73 -0.04
N SER A 12 -12.32 20.82 -0.73
CA SER A 12 -10.93 21.24 -0.91
C SER A 12 -10.22 21.61 0.40
N VAL A 13 -10.96 22.16 1.37
CA VAL A 13 -10.42 22.57 2.67
C VAL A 13 -10.12 21.33 3.51
N GLN A 14 -11.07 20.41 3.61
CA GLN A 14 -10.90 19.13 4.31
C GLN A 14 -9.76 18.31 3.72
N LEU A 15 -9.61 18.31 2.38
CA LEU A 15 -8.51 17.62 1.71
C LEU A 15 -7.16 18.25 2.05
N GLN A 16 -7.08 19.59 2.08
CA GLN A 16 -5.89 20.33 2.49
C GLN A 16 -5.49 20.01 3.94
N GLU A 17 -6.46 20.10 4.87
CA GLU A 17 -6.24 19.78 6.28
C GLU A 17 -5.81 18.33 6.47
N TYR A 18 -6.46 17.39 5.77
CA TYR A 18 -6.08 15.99 5.82
C TYR A 18 -4.66 15.77 5.29
N THR A 19 -4.30 16.43 4.18
CA THR A 19 -2.99 16.30 3.56
C THR A 19 -1.88 16.87 4.45
N ALA A 20 -2.10 18.00 5.09
CA ALA A 20 -1.13 18.67 5.97
C ALA A 20 -0.97 17.97 7.34
N ALA A 21 -2.01 17.27 7.81
CA ALA A 21 -2.00 16.66 9.13
C ALA A 21 -0.94 15.54 9.23
N PRO A 22 -0.28 15.36 10.39
CA PRO A 22 0.60 14.22 10.63
C PRO A 22 -0.19 12.92 10.56
N LYS A 23 0.44 11.86 10.01
CA LYS A 23 -0.18 10.56 9.77
C LYS A 23 0.65 9.43 10.32
N TYR A 24 -0.05 8.35 10.67
CA TYR A 24 0.50 7.02 10.80
C TYR A 24 0.21 6.21 9.53
N ILE A 25 1.08 5.26 9.23
CA ILE A 25 0.87 4.22 8.22
C ILE A 25 0.82 2.86 8.89
N CYS A 26 -0.12 2.01 8.46
CA CYS A 26 -0.19 0.61 8.88
C CYS A 26 0.95 -0.18 8.21
N THR A 27 1.77 -0.85 9.01
CA THR A 27 2.97 -1.58 8.55
C THR A 27 2.87 -3.09 8.68
N VAL A 28 1.72 -3.58 9.15
CA VAL A 28 1.38 -5.01 9.21
C VAL A 28 0.31 -5.36 8.19
N LEU A 29 0.22 -6.63 7.78
CA LEU A 29 -0.77 -7.06 6.77
C LEU A 29 -2.19 -6.71 7.17
N TRP A 30 -2.50 -6.80 8.47
CA TRP A 30 -3.80 -6.48 9.00
C TRP A 30 -3.69 -6.00 10.45
N SER A 31 -4.47 -4.99 10.79
CA SER A 31 -4.62 -4.47 12.14
C SER A 31 -6.08 -4.03 12.40
N GLU A 32 -6.33 -3.59 13.61
CA GLU A 32 -7.66 -3.26 14.10
C GLU A 32 -7.65 -1.88 14.76
N VAL A 33 -8.74 -1.13 14.58
CA VAL A 33 -9.00 0.12 15.29
C VAL A 33 -9.99 -0.15 16.41
N PHE A 34 -9.59 0.09 17.64
CA PHE A 34 -10.37 -0.13 18.85
C PHE A 34 -10.99 1.17 19.37
N ALA A 35 -12.15 1.07 20.01
CA ALA A 35 -12.81 2.21 20.64
C ALA A 35 -12.03 2.75 21.85
N GLU A 36 -11.30 1.88 22.56
CA GLU A 36 -10.49 2.20 23.73
C GLU A 36 -9.08 1.59 23.61
N PRO A 37 -8.07 2.12 24.34
CA PRO A 37 -6.69 1.61 24.28
C PRO A 37 -6.52 0.31 25.07
N LYS A 38 -7.24 -0.73 24.69
CA LYS A 38 -7.19 -2.09 25.26
C LYS A 38 -7.59 -3.13 24.22
N LYS A 39 -7.05 -4.35 24.33
CA LYS A 39 -7.21 -5.44 23.34
C LYS A 39 -8.63 -6.02 23.24
N ASP A 40 -9.40 -5.92 24.31
CA ASP A 40 -10.78 -6.43 24.44
C ASP A 40 -11.83 -5.34 24.20
N ALA A 41 -11.42 -4.15 23.78
CA ALA A 41 -12.33 -3.10 23.39
C ALA A 41 -13.10 -3.43 22.12
N ALA A 42 -14.26 -2.80 21.94
CA ALA A 42 -15.03 -2.90 20.72
C ALA A 42 -14.18 -2.45 19.52
N ARG A 43 -14.18 -3.23 18.44
CA ARG A 43 -13.60 -2.84 17.16
C ARG A 43 -14.51 -1.88 16.43
N ILE A 44 -13.96 -0.81 15.91
CA ILE A 44 -14.69 0.21 15.17
C ILE A 44 -14.31 0.24 13.68
N SER A 45 -13.17 -0.33 13.32
CA SER A 45 -12.71 -0.52 11.94
C SER A 45 -11.56 -1.53 11.90
N ASP A 46 -11.18 -1.94 10.72
CA ASP A 46 -9.94 -2.65 10.46
C ASP A 46 -9.03 -1.84 9.53
N LEU A 47 -7.76 -2.23 9.48
CA LEU A 47 -6.72 -1.62 8.66
C LEU A 47 -5.98 -2.69 7.89
N VAL A 48 -5.51 -2.31 6.71
CA VAL A 48 -4.60 -3.13 5.91
C VAL A 48 -3.26 -2.42 5.73
N MET A 49 -2.23 -3.17 5.37
CA MET A 49 -0.90 -2.61 5.13
C MET A 49 -0.94 -1.49 4.10
N GLY A 50 -0.37 -0.34 4.47
CA GLY A 50 -0.37 0.86 3.65
C GLY A 50 -1.47 1.87 3.96
N ASP A 51 -2.45 1.52 4.79
CA ASP A 51 -3.50 2.47 5.20
C ASP A 51 -2.92 3.63 5.99
N LEU A 52 -3.41 4.83 5.68
CA LEU A 52 -3.00 6.09 6.32
C LEU A 52 -4.11 6.61 7.23
N MET A 53 -3.76 6.91 8.47
CA MET A 53 -4.66 7.54 9.45
C MET A 53 -4.05 8.83 9.98
N ARG A 54 -4.88 9.84 10.24
CA ARG A 54 -4.42 11.03 10.95
C ARG A 54 -4.06 10.67 12.40
N VAL A 55 -3.01 11.31 12.91
CA VAL A 55 -2.65 11.22 14.32
C VAL A 55 -3.73 11.93 15.15
N SER A 56 -4.28 11.25 16.15
CA SER A 56 -5.16 11.89 17.13
C SER A 56 -4.32 12.70 18.11
N MET A 57 -4.64 13.98 18.27
CA MET A 57 -3.92 14.89 19.14
C MET A 57 -4.66 15.05 20.47
N SER A 58 -3.89 15.16 21.56
CA SER A 58 -4.37 15.59 22.87
C SER A 58 -4.64 17.11 22.89
N HIS A 59 -5.31 17.59 23.92
CA HIS A 59 -5.53 19.03 24.14
C HIS A 59 -4.21 19.83 24.22
N SER A 60 -3.11 19.19 24.60
CA SER A 60 -1.77 19.81 24.63
C SER A 60 -1.04 19.79 23.28
N GLY A 61 -1.68 19.36 22.20
CA GLY A 61 -1.10 19.26 20.85
C GLY A 61 -0.09 18.14 20.67
N LYS A 62 -0.03 17.18 21.60
CA LYS A 62 0.82 15.97 21.48
C LYS A 62 0.03 14.79 20.94
N ALA A 63 0.69 13.91 20.20
CA ALA A 63 0.10 12.66 19.75
C ALA A 63 -0.46 11.87 20.94
N LEU A 64 -1.72 11.43 20.80
CA LEU A 64 -2.40 10.66 21.85
C LEU A 64 -1.83 9.24 21.90
N LYS A 65 -1.24 8.88 23.05
CA LYS A 65 -0.66 7.55 23.32
C LYS A 65 -1.15 7.04 24.65
N SER A 66 -1.55 5.78 24.70
CA SER A 66 -2.03 5.16 25.94
C SER A 66 -1.78 3.65 25.91
N LYS A 67 -1.14 3.12 26.94
CA LYS A 67 -0.96 1.66 27.17
C LYS A 67 -0.42 0.89 25.94
N GLY A 68 0.50 1.47 25.17
CA GLY A 68 1.04 0.85 23.93
C GLY A 68 0.15 1.01 22.70
N PHE A 69 -0.94 1.77 22.80
CA PHE A 69 -1.79 2.15 21.67
C PHE A 69 -1.54 3.59 21.25
N LEU A 70 -1.75 3.86 19.96
CA LEU A 70 -1.70 5.19 19.35
C LEU A 70 -3.11 5.61 18.98
N GLY A 71 -3.48 6.84 19.32
CA GLY A 71 -4.75 7.43 18.94
C GLY A 71 -4.75 7.82 17.47
N VAL A 72 -5.78 7.43 16.74
CA VAL A 72 -5.96 7.70 15.32
C VAL A 72 -7.30 8.36 15.03
N VAL A 73 -7.38 9.07 13.92
CA VAL A 73 -8.62 9.60 13.35
C VAL A 73 -8.76 9.06 11.94
N LEU A 74 -9.84 8.33 11.69
CA LEU A 74 -10.19 7.79 10.38
C LEU A 74 -10.65 8.90 9.42
N PRO A 75 -10.65 8.69 8.09
CA PRO A 75 -11.10 9.68 7.12
C PRO A 75 -12.53 10.18 7.33
N ASP A 76 -13.41 9.34 7.88
CA ASP A 76 -14.80 9.67 8.21
C ASP A 76 -14.97 10.40 9.56
N GLY A 77 -13.86 10.72 10.24
CA GLY A 77 -13.84 11.43 11.51
C GLY A 77 -13.97 10.55 12.76
N ARG A 78 -14.26 9.26 12.63
CA ARG A 78 -14.23 8.34 13.78
C ARG A 78 -12.85 8.34 14.43
N LYS A 79 -12.81 8.31 15.74
CA LYS A 79 -11.58 8.27 16.53
C LYS A 79 -11.44 6.91 17.18
N GLY A 80 -10.22 6.41 17.27
CA GLY A 80 -9.94 5.13 17.90
C GLY A 80 -8.46 4.96 18.23
N TYR A 81 -8.12 3.74 18.57
CA TYR A 81 -6.80 3.35 19.01
C TYR A 81 -6.31 2.14 18.23
N VAL A 82 -5.06 2.17 17.80
CA VAL A 82 -4.37 1.07 17.10
C VAL A 82 -3.16 0.68 17.92
N ARG A 83 -2.79 -0.61 17.92
CA ARG A 83 -1.54 -1.06 18.56
C ARG A 83 -0.35 -0.30 17.98
N GLY A 84 0.49 0.25 18.84
CA GLY A 84 1.64 1.04 18.40
C GLY A 84 2.66 0.21 17.59
N SER A 85 2.71 -1.11 17.80
CA SER A 85 3.53 -2.04 17.02
C SER A 85 3.13 -2.15 15.55
N ASP A 86 1.88 -1.84 15.23
CA ASP A 86 1.29 -2.04 13.90
C ASP A 86 1.39 -0.79 13.02
N LEU A 87 1.85 0.32 13.61
CA LEU A 87 1.92 1.63 12.96
C LEU A 87 3.34 2.19 12.96
N SER A 88 3.62 3.00 11.97
CA SER A 88 4.81 3.87 11.92
C SER A 88 4.40 5.32 11.60
N ASP A 89 5.20 6.29 12.05
CA ASP A 89 5.06 7.67 11.59
C ASP A 89 5.30 7.74 10.08
N PHE A 90 4.33 8.27 9.33
CA PHE A 90 4.35 8.20 7.87
C PHE A 90 5.53 8.96 7.25
N ALA A 91 5.84 10.16 7.71
CA ALA A 91 6.88 10.99 7.08
C ALA A 91 8.29 10.36 7.15
N PRO A 92 8.80 9.91 8.33
CA PRO A 92 10.07 9.20 8.38
C PRO A 92 10.01 7.85 7.67
N TRP A 93 8.88 7.13 7.75
CA TRP A 93 8.69 5.87 7.02
C TRP A 93 8.84 6.11 5.50
N ALA A 94 8.15 7.09 4.93
CA ALA A 94 8.21 7.40 3.50
C ALA A 94 9.63 7.77 3.04
N LYS A 95 10.36 8.56 3.84
CA LYS A 95 11.76 8.93 3.55
C LYS A 95 12.71 7.74 3.56
N SER A 96 12.42 6.68 4.32
CA SER A 96 13.27 5.49 4.42
C SER A 96 13.02 4.47 3.30
N ARG A 97 12.04 4.69 2.44
CA ARG A 97 11.68 3.75 1.38
C ARG A 97 12.67 3.79 0.23
N CYS A 98 13.03 2.61 -0.27
CA CYS A 98 13.94 2.45 -1.40
C CYS A 98 13.53 1.21 -2.19
N ALA A 99 13.22 1.39 -3.47
CA ALA A 99 12.78 0.32 -4.38
C ALA A 99 13.96 -0.45 -4.97
N VAL A 100 14.84 -0.97 -4.11
CA VAL A 100 15.88 -1.92 -4.52
C VAL A 100 15.31 -3.34 -4.54
N ALA A 101 15.90 -4.21 -5.34
CA ALA A 101 15.43 -5.58 -5.59
C ALA A 101 15.10 -6.36 -4.31
N ASP A 102 16.00 -6.36 -3.34
CA ASP A 102 15.81 -7.10 -2.07
C ASP A 102 14.61 -6.61 -1.27
N ASN A 103 14.39 -5.30 -1.25
CA ASN A 103 13.23 -4.71 -0.57
C ASN A 103 11.93 -5.06 -1.29
N LEU A 104 11.90 -4.98 -2.62
CA LEU A 104 10.73 -5.34 -3.43
C LEU A 104 10.36 -6.81 -3.23
N ILE A 105 11.36 -7.72 -3.31
CA ILE A 105 11.17 -9.16 -3.11
C ILE A 105 10.70 -9.45 -1.68
N SER A 106 11.32 -8.85 -0.69
CA SER A 106 10.95 -9.05 0.72
C SER A 106 9.52 -8.59 0.98
N THR A 107 9.14 -7.44 0.44
CA THR A 107 7.78 -6.91 0.53
C THR A 107 6.78 -7.82 -0.19
N ALA A 108 7.10 -8.28 -1.42
CA ALA A 108 6.22 -9.18 -2.18
C ALA A 108 5.97 -10.50 -1.41
N LYS A 109 7.00 -11.06 -0.78
CA LYS A 109 6.89 -12.28 0.04
C LYS A 109 5.93 -12.14 1.22
N MET A 110 5.73 -10.94 1.77
CA MET A 110 4.76 -10.71 2.86
C MET A 110 3.32 -11.03 2.42
N PHE A 111 3.01 -10.91 1.12
CA PHE A 111 1.69 -11.16 0.57
C PHE A 111 1.46 -12.61 0.12
N ILE A 112 2.42 -13.53 0.34
CA ILE A 112 2.23 -14.96 0.05
C ILE A 112 1.05 -15.49 0.87
N GLY A 113 0.09 -16.14 0.19
CA GLY A 113 -1.14 -16.64 0.80
C GLY A 113 -2.33 -15.66 0.72
N THR A 114 -2.11 -14.41 0.30
CA THR A 114 -3.23 -13.49 0.03
C THR A 114 -4.04 -14.01 -1.18
N PRO A 115 -5.38 -14.12 -1.09
CA PRO A 115 -6.19 -14.63 -2.18
C PRO A 115 -6.17 -13.68 -3.38
N TYR A 116 -6.26 -14.27 -4.60
CA TYR A 116 -6.48 -13.47 -5.80
C TYR A 116 -7.90 -12.90 -5.79
N MET A 117 -8.02 -11.60 -5.98
CA MET A 117 -9.29 -10.90 -6.09
C MET A 117 -9.19 -9.87 -7.22
N TRP A 118 -10.02 -10.01 -8.25
CA TRP A 118 -10.10 -9.03 -9.34
C TRP A 118 -10.42 -7.63 -8.79
N GLY A 119 -9.61 -6.65 -9.13
CA GLY A 119 -9.73 -5.28 -8.60
C GLY A 119 -9.08 -5.08 -7.22
N GLY A 120 -8.59 -6.15 -6.58
CA GLY A 120 -7.97 -6.07 -5.26
C GLY A 120 -6.57 -5.44 -5.29
N TYR A 121 -6.25 -4.69 -4.25
CA TYR A 121 -4.91 -4.11 -4.04
C TYR A 121 -4.59 -3.92 -2.54
N SER A 122 -5.06 -4.84 -1.72
CA SER A 122 -4.81 -4.86 -0.28
C SER A 122 -4.46 -6.27 0.20
N SER A 123 -4.00 -6.40 1.43
CA SER A 123 -3.72 -7.69 2.06
C SER A 123 -4.94 -8.61 2.23
N LYS A 124 -6.15 -8.11 1.98
CA LYS A 124 -7.38 -8.93 1.95
C LYS A 124 -7.61 -9.63 0.62
N GLY A 125 -7.05 -9.10 -0.45
CA GLY A 125 -7.12 -9.66 -1.80
C GLY A 125 -6.37 -8.78 -2.79
N LEU A 126 -5.65 -9.42 -3.71
CA LEU A 126 -4.80 -8.77 -4.69
C LEU A 126 -5.08 -9.33 -6.08
N ASP A 127 -5.09 -8.46 -7.10
CA ASP A 127 -4.89 -8.91 -8.47
C ASP A 127 -3.43 -8.71 -8.90
N CYS A 128 -3.09 -9.06 -10.13
CA CYS A 128 -1.72 -8.99 -10.65
C CYS A 128 -1.12 -7.58 -10.51
N SER A 129 -1.76 -6.59 -11.08
CA SER A 129 -1.28 -5.19 -11.04
C SER A 129 -1.50 -4.52 -9.67
N GLY A 130 -2.44 -5.01 -8.88
CA GLY A 130 -2.63 -4.60 -7.49
C GLY A 130 -1.48 -5.04 -6.59
N LEU A 131 -0.98 -6.27 -6.77
CA LEU A 131 0.21 -6.75 -6.08
C LEU A 131 1.43 -5.88 -6.41
N THR A 132 1.73 -5.69 -7.69
CA THR A 132 2.88 -4.87 -8.12
C THR A 132 2.75 -3.44 -7.60
N LYS A 133 1.58 -2.80 -7.76
CA LYS A 133 1.32 -1.46 -7.22
C LYS A 133 1.57 -1.38 -5.71
N THR A 134 1.06 -2.33 -4.94
CA THR A 134 1.20 -2.34 -3.47
C THR A 134 2.65 -2.54 -3.06
N VAL A 135 3.35 -3.49 -3.68
CA VAL A 135 4.78 -3.75 -3.40
C VAL A 135 5.64 -2.52 -3.69
N PHE A 136 5.45 -1.89 -4.84
CA PHE A 136 6.21 -0.71 -5.21
C PHE A 136 5.86 0.50 -4.33
N PHE A 137 4.58 0.72 -4.01
CA PHE A 137 4.15 1.77 -3.06
C PHE A 137 4.82 1.63 -1.71
N LEU A 138 4.85 0.44 -1.15
CA LEU A 138 5.49 0.16 0.14
C LEU A 138 7.02 0.34 0.09
N ASN A 139 7.60 0.44 -1.10
CA ASN A 139 9.02 0.74 -1.34
C ASN A 139 9.26 2.14 -1.93
N GLY A 140 8.25 3.02 -1.91
CA GLY A 140 8.39 4.44 -2.23
C GLY A 140 8.14 4.81 -3.69
N VAL A 141 7.67 3.87 -4.53
CA VAL A 141 7.35 4.11 -5.94
C VAL A 141 5.84 3.96 -6.18
N MET A 142 5.23 4.98 -6.76
CA MET A 142 3.80 4.98 -7.06
C MET A 142 3.54 4.53 -8.50
N LEU A 143 3.08 3.30 -8.68
CA LEU A 143 2.65 2.79 -9.98
C LEU A 143 1.16 3.08 -10.25
N TYR A 144 0.79 3.09 -11.53
CA TYR A 144 -0.61 3.10 -11.93
C TYR A 144 -1.36 1.84 -11.46
N ARG A 145 -2.70 1.92 -11.45
CA ARG A 145 -3.52 0.78 -10.99
C ARG A 145 -3.56 -0.38 -11.98
N ASN A 146 -3.63 -0.09 -13.26
CA ASN A 146 -3.86 -1.11 -14.29
C ASN A 146 -2.55 -1.58 -14.94
N ALA A 147 -2.44 -2.87 -15.23
CA ALA A 147 -1.28 -3.48 -15.87
C ALA A 147 -0.91 -2.79 -17.20
N SER A 148 -1.91 -2.43 -18.02
CA SER A 148 -1.70 -1.71 -19.29
C SER A 148 -1.10 -0.30 -19.12
N GLN A 149 -1.30 0.33 -17.97
CA GLN A 149 -0.69 1.61 -17.64
C GLN A 149 0.71 1.39 -17.06
N GLN A 150 0.87 0.40 -16.18
CA GLN A 150 2.18 0.04 -15.61
C GLN A 150 3.18 -0.36 -16.71
N ALA A 151 2.72 -1.07 -17.74
CA ALA A 151 3.55 -1.46 -18.89
C ALA A 151 4.06 -0.29 -19.74
N LYS A 152 3.55 0.92 -19.54
CA LYS A 152 4.00 2.15 -20.21
C LYS A 152 5.04 2.92 -19.41
N GLU A 153 5.29 2.49 -18.18
CA GLU A 153 6.28 3.08 -17.29
C GLU A 153 7.61 2.32 -17.41
N GLY A 154 8.69 3.01 -17.05
CA GLY A 154 10.03 2.41 -17.01
C GLY A 154 10.68 2.28 -18.38
N ILE A 155 11.67 1.42 -18.45
CA ILE A 155 12.50 1.16 -19.63
C ILE A 155 12.20 -0.25 -20.11
N ASP A 156 11.94 -0.40 -21.41
CA ASP A 156 11.74 -1.72 -22.01
C ASP A 156 13.05 -2.51 -22.01
N ILE A 157 12.97 -3.76 -21.57
CA ILE A 157 14.09 -4.69 -21.56
C ILE A 157 13.87 -5.71 -22.67
N THR A 158 14.90 -5.94 -23.48
CA THR A 158 14.90 -6.97 -24.52
C THR A 158 15.00 -8.34 -23.88
N LEU A 159 14.07 -9.22 -24.22
CA LEU A 159 14.07 -10.62 -23.78
C LEU A 159 14.74 -11.57 -24.80
N ASP A 160 15.43 -11.02 -25.82
CA ASP A 160 16.13 -11.80 -26.82
C ASP A 160 17.22 -12.62 -26.13
N GLY A 161 17.14 -13.97 -26.30
CA GLY A 161 18.04 -14.89 -25.62
C GLY A 161 17.76 -15.16 -24.16
N PHE A 162 16.66 -14.64 -23.60
CA PHE A 162 16.27 -14.97 -22.23
C PHE A 162 15.89 -16.46 -22.11
N ASP A 163 16.65 -17.19 -21.29
CA ASP A 163 16.38 -18.57 -20.91
C ASP A 163 16.06 -18.61 -19.40
N PRO A 164 14.82 -18.97 -19.01
CA PRO A 164 14.44 -19.04 -17.59
C PRO A 164 15.28 -20.05 -16.78
N GLY A 165 15.94 -21.00 -17.44
CA GLY A 165 16.83 -21.98 -16.80
C GLY A 165 18.28 -21.50 -16.65
N LYS A 166 18.62 -20.36 -17.26
CA LYS A 166 19.95 -19.76 -17.17
C LYS A 166 19.79 -18.34 -16.67
N SER A 167 20.52 -17.97 -15.64
CA SER A 167 20.54 -16.61 -15.09
C SER A 167 21.20 -15.58 -16.02
N GLU A 168 21.19 -15.84 -17.33
CA GLU A 168 21.80 -15.02 -18.35
C GLU A 168 20.72 -14.22 -19.09
N GLY A 169 20.80 -12.90 -19.01
CA GLY A 169 19.88 -11.97 -19.65
C GLY A 169 19.89 -10.61 -18.95
N GLU A 170 19.20 -9.63 -19.54
CA GLU A 170 19.08 -8.28 -18.97
C GLU A 170 18.06 -8.21 -17.83
N LEU A 171 17.20 -9.23 -17.68
CA LEU A 171 16.15 -9.26 -16.66
C LEU A 171 16.74 -9.36 -15.26
N ARG A 172 16.34 -8.44 -14.39
CA ARG A 172 16.84 -8.33 -13.03
C ARG A 172 15.69 -8.47 -12.00
N PRO A 173 15.98 -8.91 -10.78
CA PRO A 173 15.00 -8.91 -9.71
C PRO A 173 14.44 -7.49 -9.48
N GLY A 174 13.11 -7.37 -9.53
CA GLY A 174 12.39 -6.11 -9.45
C GLY A 174 11.83 -5.62 -10.79
N ASP A 175 12.27 -6.19 -11.90
CA ASP A 175 11.67 -5.91 -13.21
C ASP A 175 10.25 -6.49 -13.28
N LEU A 176 9.37 -5.83 -14.04
CA LEU A 176 7.99 -6.26 -14.23
C LEU A 176 7.84 -6.98 -15.57
N VAL A 177 7.24 -8.14 -15.53
CA VAL A 177 6.91 -8.93 -16.73
C VAL A 177 5.42 -8.80 -17.01
N PHE A 178 5.09 -8.46 -18.25
CA PHE A 178 3.72 -8.28 -18.71
C PHE A 178 3.35 -9.31 -19.79
N PHE A 179 2.12 -9.81 -19.70
CA PHE A 179 1.57 -10.79 -20.63
C PHE A 179 0.48 -10.15 -21.50
N GLY A 180 0.53 -10.43 -22.79
CA GLY A 180 -0.45 -9.91 -23.76
C GLY A 180 -0.40 -10.68 -25.08
N LYS A 181 -1.31 -10.35 -25.99
CA LYS A 181 -1.24 -10.87 -27.35
C LYS A 181 -0.06 -10.26 -28.09
N LYS A 182 0.62 -11.02 -28.97
CA LYS A 182 1.80 -10.56 -29.71
C LYS A 182 1.59 -9.21 -30.40
N ALA A 183 0.43 -8.97 -31.01
CA ALA A 183 0.07 -7.71 -31.65
C ALA A 183 -0.07 -6.53 -30.65
N THR A 184 -0.24 -6.78 -29.36
CA THR A 184 -0.42 -5.76 -28.33
C THR A 184 0.82 -5.53 -27.49
N LEU A 185 1.82 -6.42 -27.56
CA LEU A 185 3.08 -6.25 -26.86
C LEU A 185 3.88 -5.06 -27.42
N THR A 186 3.81 -4.83 -28.72
CA THR A 186 4.48 -3.66 -29.37
C THR A 186 3.72 -2.36 -29.15
N SER A 187 2.37 -2.37 -29.13
CA SER A 187 1.55 -1.17 -28.90
C SER A 187 1.26 -0.90 -27.43
N LYS A 188 1.45 -1.88 -26.56
CA LYS A 188 1.09 -1.87 -25.11
C LYS A 188 -0.39 -1.52 -24.85
N GLU A 189 -1.28 -1.72 -25.85
CA GLU A 189 -2.68 -1.27 -25.75
C GLU A 189 -3.58 -2.22 -24.98
N ARG A 190 -3.28 -3.51 -24.95
CA ARG A 190 -4.08 -4.55 -24.28
C ARG A 190 -3.22 -5.53 -23.49
N ILE A 191 -2.46 -5.01 -22.57
CA ILE A 191 -1.79 -5.84 -21.57
C ILE A 191 -2.87 -6.36 -20.61
N THR A 192 -2.91 -7.67 -20.40
CA THR A 192 -3.92 -8.32 -19.55
C THR A 192 -3.39 -8.65 -18.16
N HIS A 193 -2.10 -8.87 -18.04
CA HIS A 193 -1.43 -9.22 -16.77
C HIS A 193 -0.04 -8.61 -16.70
#